data_679d683aa31c0165127e990a74c9c9d9
#
_entry.id   679d683aa31c0165127e990a74c9c9d9
#
_cell.length_a   1.000
_cell.length_b   1.000
_cell.length_c   1.000
_cell.angle_alpha   90.00
_cell.angle_beta   90.00
_cell.angle_gamma   90.00
#
_symmetry.space_group_name_H-M   'P 1'
#
loop_
_entity.id
_entity.type
_entity.pdbx_description
1 polymer ?
#
loop_
_entity_poly.entity_id
_entity_poly.type
_entity_poly.pdbx_seq_one_letter_code
_entity_poly.pdbx_strand_id
1 'polypeptide(L)'
;MNTMKLSVLLSALSVIALLASGCARSGEYDAVYLGVKNYGADKTNADNKDKFNYLFDTDGRTLAFKMSNGTKDEEGNYDYPLQNQLKEEYLYHITVENGTVTALREIAEASASNYSPPVSGIPGETTLKNLLKTALAPVGTTLYIYGGGWDWQDAGSAVQTRTLGVSPDWVKFYEAQDENYTYKDADEAKPDPANSYYPYGGYNEYYYAGLDCSGYLGWVLYNTFETENGNDGYVGGSTGFAKRLSAKGWGEWTQDIKAPDGANGYTMKPGDIMSINGHVWISLGTCEDGSVVILHSTPSPSRSDQPGGGVQISAIGLDRDCDAYLLADRYMSEYYPDWYARYPVHLCDPEKYFTFEGENAGRFTWSTDTGLTDPDGLQDRMPEDVLALLFR
;
A
#
# COMPACT_ATOMS: atom_id res chain seq x y z
N MET A 1 31.78 0.27 28.21
CA MET A 1 30.68 1.01 27.58
C MET A 1 29.54 0.01 27.38
N ASN A 2 28.56 0.09 28.26
CA ASN A 2 27.45 -0.88 28.36
C ASN A 2 26.32 -0.51 27.40
N THR A 3 26.11 -1.36 26.42
CA THR A 3 24.90 -1.34 25.61
C THR A 3 23.74 -1.93 26.44
N MET A 4 22.85 -1.09 26.91
CA MET A 4 21.58 -1.54 27.48
C MET A 4 20.72 -2.12 26.38
N LYS A 5 20.57 -3.45 26.40
CA LYS A 5 19.53 -4.13 25.64
C LYS A 5 18.18 -3.85 26.33
N LEU A 6 17.31 -3.12 25.67
CA LEU A 6 15.92 -2.97 26.09
C LEU A 6 15.18 -4.26 25.73
N SER A 7 15.11 -5.18 26.69
CA SER A 7 14.26 -6.37 26.57
C SER A 7 12.84 -5.96 26.94
N VAL A 8 11.98 -5.82 25.98
CA VAL A 8 10.54 -5.70 26.24
C VAL A 8 10.02 -7.10 26.58
N LEU A 9 9.75 -7.34 27.86
CA LEU A 9 9.00 -8.51 28.29
C LEU A 9 7.53 -8.30 27.88
N LEU A 10 7.06 -9.07 26.89
CA LEU A 10 5.63 -9.24 26.70
C LEU A 10 5.06 -10.06 27.85
N SER A 11 4.50 -9.39 28.84
CA SER A 11 3.59 -10.00 29.78
C SER A 11 2.16 -9.85 29.25
N ALA A 12 1.50 -10.97 29.02
CA ALA A 12 0.07 -11.01 28.73
C ALA A 12 -0.70 -10.25 29.81
N LEU A 13 -1.11 -9.03 29.53
CA LEU A 13 -1.94 -8.24 30.43
C LEU A 13 -3.40 -8.47 30.06
N SER A 14 -4.10 -9.11 30.99
CA SER A 14 -5.55 -9.10 31.05
C SER A 14 -6.02 -7.64 31.08
N VAL A 15 -6.70 -7.21 30.02
CA VAL A 15 -7.30 -5.87 29.96
C VAL A 15 -8.49 -5.84 30.91
N ILE A 16 -8.26 -5.40 32.14
CA ILE A 16 -9.33 -4.94 33.02
C ILE A 16 -9.67 -3.53 32.54
N ALA A 17 -10.80 -3.40 31.88
CA ALA A 17 -11.36 -2.11 31.52
C ALA A 17 -11.72 -1.34 32.80
N LEU A 18 -10.82 -0.51 33.28
CA LEU A 18 -11.17 0.54 34.22
C LEU A 18 -11.81 1.68 33.41
N LEU A 19 -13.13 1.61 33.29
CA LEU A 19 -13.97 2.77 32.99
C LEU A 19 -13.88 3.73 34.20
N ALA A 20 -12.82 4.52 34.25
CA ALA A 20 -12.76 5.65 35.15
C ALA A 20 -13.56 6.78 34.51
N SER A 21 -14.76 6.99 35.05
CA SER A 21 -15.61 8.14 34.79
C SER A 21 -14.82 9.44 34.92
N GLY A 22 -14.68 10.19 33.84
CA GLY A 22 -14.86 11.61 33.79
C GLY A 22 -13.99 12.52 34.59
N CYS A 23 -12.65 12.49 34.46
CA CYS A 23 -11.90 13.75 34.50
C CYS A 23 -11.22 13.87 33.14
N ALA A 24 -11.64 14.86 32.39
CA ALA A 24 -11.00 15.20 31.10
C ALA A 24 -9.52 15.48 31.40
N ARG A 25 -8.64 14.58 30.91
CA ARG A 25 -7.21 14.71 31.11
C ARG A 25 -6.69 15.78 30.17
N SER A 26 -5.90 16.71 30.66
CA SER A 26 -5.14 17.65 29.86
C SER A 26 -3.69 17.58 30.31
N GLY A 27 -2.77 17.69 29.35
CA GLY A 27 -1.33 17.63 29.62
C GLY A 27 -0.52 17.24 28.39
N GLU A 28 0.77 17.16 28.60
CA GLU A 28 1.73 16.68 27.59
C GLU A 28 2.29 15.33 28.05
N TYR A 29 2.44 14.40 27.12
CA TYR A 29 2.92 13.06 27.38
C TYR A 29 3.90 12.62 26.30
N ASP A 30 4.97 11.94 26.73
CA ASP A 30 5.72 11.09 25.82
C ASP A 30 5.10 9.68 25.88
N ALA A 31 4.55 9.22 24.78
CA ALA A 31 3.67 8.06 24.77
C ALA A 31 3.89 7.19 23.50
N VAL A 32 3.92 5.88 23.70
CA VAL A 32 3.94 4.93 22.59
C VAL A 32 2.52 4.68 22.10
N TYR A 33 2.28 4.90 20.83
CA TYR A 33 0.98 4.59 20.24
C TYR A 33 0.78 3.07 20.10
N LEU A 34 -0.32 2.55 20.64
CA LEU A 34 -0.63 1.12 20.69
C LEU A 34 -1.76 0.70 19.72
N GLY A 35 -2.30 1.65 18.96
CA GLY A 35 -3.42 1.36 18.08
C GLY A 35 -4.73 2.00 18.51
N VAL A 36 -5.78 1.74 17.74
CA VAL A 36 -7.11 2.29 17.95
C VAL A 36 -8.10 1.19 18.32
N LYS A 37 -9.00 1.48 19.24
CA LYS A 37 -10.14 0.61 19.57
C LYS A 37 -11.46 1.30 19.32
N ASN A 38 -12.32 0.57 18.63
CA ASN A 38 -13.69 0.96 18.39
C ASN A 38 -14.61 0.23 19.38
N TYR A 39 -15.21 0.96 20.29
CA TYR A 39 -16.14 0.40 21.27
C TYR A 39 -17.58 0.51 20.76
N GLY A 40 -18.03 -0.50 20.01
CA GLY A 40 -19.42 -0.61 19.58
C GLY A 40 -19.84 0.32 18.45
N ALA A 41 -18.91 0.89 17.71
CA ALA A 41 -19.21 1.61 16.50
C ALA A 41 -19.48 0.63 15.34
N ASP A 42 -20.40 1.02 14.48
CA ASP A 42 -20.54 0.38 13.17
C ASP A 42 -19.32 0.76 12.32
N LYS A 43 -18.51 -0.23 11.98
CA LYS A 43 -17.25 -0.03 11.23
C LYS A 43 -17.50 0.50 9.80
N THR A 44 -18.73 0.42 9.33
CA THR A 44 -19.11 0.87 7.98
C THR A 44 -19.55 2.33 7.95
N ASN A 45 -19.64 3.00 9.10
CA ASN A 45 -20.16 4.38 9.19
C ASN A 45 -19.09 5.35 9.68
N ALA A 46 -18.56 6.16 8.77
CA ALA A 46 -17.59 7.22 9.06
C ALA A 46 -18.10 8.27 10.10
N ASP A 47 -19.40 8.34 10.35
CA ASP A 47 -19.98 9.26 11.34
C ASP A 47 -19.79 8.80 12.79
N ASN A 48 -19.21 7.63 13.03
CA ASN A 48 -18.94 7.09 14.36
C ASN A 48 -17.57 7.48 14.94
N LYS A 49 -16.93 8.52 14.43
CA LYS A 49 -15.56 8.96 14.81
C LYS A 49 -15.37 9.21 16.29
N ASP A 50 -16.41 9.72 16.97
CA ASP A 50 -16.42 9.99 18.41
C ASP A 50 -16.35 8.70 19.26
N LYS A 51 -16.55 7.53 18.65
CA LYS A 51 -16.49 6.24 19.32
C LYS A 51 -15.12 5.59 19.27
N PHE A 52 -14.21 6.08 18.46
CA PHE A 52 -12.84 5.57 18.42
C PHE A 52 -12.02 6.09 19.60
N ASN A 53 -11.23 5.21 20.19
CA ASN A 53 -10.28 5.53 21.24
C ASN A 53 -8.89 5.11 20.81
N TYR A 54 -7.99 6.08 20.81
CA TYR A 54 -6.59 5.90 20.47
C TYR A 54 -5.84 5.55 21.75
N LEU A 55 -5.15 4.42 21.73
CA LEU A 55 -4.47 3.88 22.91
C LEU A 55 -3.01 4.29 22.87
N PHE A 56 -2.53 4.80 23.99
CA PHE A 56 -1.15 5.18 24.18
C PHE A 56 -0.63 4.60 25.48
N ASP A 57 0.60 4.06 25.46
CA ASP A 57 1.34 3.69 26.66
C ASP A 57 2.15 4.90 27.14
N THR A 58 1.91 5.30 28.36
CA THR A 58 2.67 6.32 29.07
C THR A 58 3.24 5.68 30.33
N ASP A 59 4.54 5.40 30.35
CA ASP A 59 5.24 4.80 31.50
C ASP A 59 4.59 3.48 31.99
N GLY A 60 4.23 2.60 31.07
CA GLY A 60 3.60 1.30 31.38
C GLY A 60 2.12 1.39 31.75
N ARG A 61 1.46 2.51 31.46
CA ARG A 61 0.02 2.68 31.64
C ARG A 61 -0.64 2.98 30.30
N THR A 62 -1.55 2.11 29.90
CA THR A 62 -2.37 2.37 28.72
C THR A 62 -3.43 3.43 29.02
N LEU A 63 -3.35 4.53 28.30
CA LEU A 63 -4.35 5.60 28.31
C LEU A 63 -5.11 5.59 26.98
N ALA A 64 -6.38 5.96 27.04
CA ALA A 64 -7.22 6.10 25.86
C ALA A 64 -7.60 7.57 25.66
N PHE A 65 -7.38 8.09 24.49
CA PHE A 65 -7.72 9.46 24.12
C PHE A 65 -8.61 9.49 22.88
N LYS A 66 -9.32 10.59 22.71
CA LYS A 66 -9.93 10.95 21.43
C LYS A 66 -8.90 11.67 20.58
N MET A 67 -9.12 11.72 19.28
CA MET A 67 -8.37 12.59 18.39
C MET A 67 -9.25 13.77 17.96
N SER A 68 -8.63 14.88 17.59
CA SER A 68 -9.35 15.99 16.98
C SER A 68 -10.10 15.51 15.73
N ASN A 69 -11.29 16.04 15.52
CA ASN A 69 -12.04 15.73 14.31
C ASN A 69 -11.29 16.20 13.06
N GLY A 70 -11.34 15.41 12.01
CA GLY A 70 -10.83 15.81 10.72
C GLY A 70 -11.56 17.04 10.18
N THR A 71 -10.90 17.74 9.28
CA THR A 71 -11.48 18.83 8.49
C THR A 71 -12.04 18.28 7.19
N LYS A 72 -13.06 18.92 6.67
CA LYS A 72 -13.65 18.55 5.39
C LYS A 72 -13.32 19.65 4.38
N ASP A 73 -12.77 19.26 3.24
CA ASP A 73 -12.51 20.19 2.15
C ASP A 73 -13.80 20.61 1.39
N GLU A 74 -13.65 21.49 0.40
CA GLU A 74 -14.77 21.98 -0.41
C GLU A 74 -15.39 20.88 -1.28
N GLU A 75 -14.61 19.87 -1.66
CA GLU A 75 -15.05 18.70 -2.42
C GLU A 75 -15.70 17.63 -1.55
N GLY A 76 -15.63 17.77 -0.24
CA GLY A 76 -16.26 16.87 0.71
C GLY A 76 -15.37 15.74 1.20
N ASN A 77 -14.07 15.75 0.90
CA ASN A 77 -13.11 14.80 1.45
C ASN A 77 -12.73 15.19 2.87
N TYR A 78 -12.42 14.20 3.70
CA TYR A 78 -11.97 14.43 5.06
C TYR A 78 -10.44 14.36 5.13
N ASP A 79 -9.83 15.31 5.84
CA ASP A 79 -8.44 15.27 6.24
C ASP A 79 -8.33 15.01 7.75
N TYR A 80 -7.48 14.04 8.13
CA TYR A 80 -7.22 13.64 9.51
C TYR A 80 -5.73 13.79 9.82
N PRO A 81 -5.22 15.04 9.86
CA PRO A 81 -3.79 15.31 9.87
C PRO A 81 -3.04 14.74 11.06
N LEU A 82 -3.69 14.54 12.21
CA LEU A 82 -3.07 13.92 13.37
C LEU A 82 -3.10 12.40 13.29
N GLN A 83 -4.27 11.83 12.97
CA GLN A 83 -4.44 10.38 12.88
C GLN A 83 -3.54 9.76 11.80
N ASN A 84 -3.41 10.47 10.68
CA ASN A 84 -2.60 10.03 9.55
C ASN A 84 -1.08 10.03 9.84
N GLN A 85 -0.64 10.61 10.95
CA GLN A 85 0.76 10.56 11.38
C GLN A 85 1.06 9.40 12.31
N LEU A 86 0.03 8.75 12.89
CA LEU A 86 0.21 7.71 13.87
C LEU A 86 0.69 6.40 13.23
N LYS A 87 1.72 5.82 13.81
CA LYS A 87 2.26 4.49 13.52
C LYS A 87 2.32 3.71 14.82
N GLU A 88 1.84 2.49 14.85
CA GLU A 88 1.89 1.66 16.05
C GLU A 88 3.34 1.39 16.48
N GLU A 89 3.54 1.27 17.79
CA GLU A 89 4.83 1.08 18.44
C GLU A 89 5.82 2.26 18.32
N TYR A 90 5.38 3.42 17.79
CA TYR A 90 6.19 4.62 17.73
C TYR A 90 5.96 5.51 18.95
N LEU A 91 7.04 6.16 19.39
CA LEU A 91 7.01 7.13 20.49
C LEU A 91 6.67 8.53 19.96
N TYR A 92 5.66 9.13 20.55
CA TYR A 92 5.19 10.48 20.25
C TYR A 92 5.19 11.36 21.47
N HIS A 93 5.51 12.64 21.28
CA HIS A 93 5.12 13.68 22.20
C HIS A 93 3.71 14.14 21.82
N ILE A 94 2.75 13.96 22.72
CA ILE A 94 1.35 14.30 22.47
C ILE A 94 0.87 15.39 23.41
N THR A 95 0.13 16.36 22.89
CA THR A 95 -0.61 17.35 23.68
C THR A 95 -2.06 16.93 23.75
N VAL A 96 -2.58 16.82 24.95
CA VAL A 96 -3.96 16.41 25.23
C VAL A 96 -4.72 17.54 25.90
N GLU A 97 -5.89 17.87 25.37
CA GLU A 97 -6.83 18.81 25.95
C GLU A 97 -8.19 18.15 26.13
N ASN A 98 -8.67 18.13 27.36
CA ASN A 98 -9.97 17.53 27.71
C ASN A 98 -10.15 16.09 27.18
N GLY A 99 -9.09 15.28 27.24
CA GLY A 99 -9.11 13.90 26.78
C GLY A 99 -8.99 13.71 25.27
N THR A 100 -8.73 14.78 24.52
CA THR A 100 -8.53 14.77 23.07
C THR A 100 -7.10 15.16 22.74
N VAL A 101 -6.42 14.37 21.90
CA VAL A 101 -5.11 14.74 21.36
C VAL A 101 -5.31 15.87 20.35
N THR A 102 -4.67 17.01 20.60
CA THR A 102 -4.75 18.22 19.78
C THR A 102 -3.47 18.48 18.99
N ALA A 103 -2.35 17.91 19.45
CA ALA A 103 -1.08 17.95 18.72
C ALA A 103 -0.29 16.67 18.99
N LEU A 104 0.52 16.28 18.02
CA LEU A 104 1.50 15.20 18.19
C LEU A 104 2.75 15.48 17.38
N ARG A 105 3.86 14.95 17.86
CA ARG A 105 5.15 14.99 17.19
C ARG A 105 5.88 13.67 17.45
N GLU A 106 6.31 13.01 16.42
CA GLU A 106 7.15 11.80 16.53
C GLU A 106 8.47 12.13 17.22
N ILE A 107 8.86 11.35 18.23
CA ILE A 107 10.11 11.53 18.99
C ILE A 107 11.17 10.54 18.51
N ALA A 108 10.79 9.28 18.31
CA ALA A 108 11.70 8.24 17.86
C ALA A 108 11.62 8.12 16.35
N GLU A 109 12.78 8.23 15.71
CA GLU A 109 12.92 7.78 14.34
C GLU A 109 12.59 6.29 14.29
N ALA A 110 11.85 5.88 13.27
CA ALA A 110 11.70 4.48 12.94
C ALA A 110 13.10 3.88 12.90
N SER A 111 13.31 2.76 13.59
CA SER A 111 14.56 2.01 13.41
C SER A 111 14.64 1.71 11.92
N ALA A 112 15.61 2.34 11.25
CA ALA A 112 15.79 2.17 9.81
C ALA A 112 15.83 0.67 9.52
N SER A 113 14.98 0.20 8.63
CA SER A 113 15.07 -1.17 8.16
C SER A 113 16.46 -1.36 7.56
N ASN A 114 17.12 -2.46 7.89
CA ASN A 114 18.36 -2.86 7.23
C ASN A 114 18.09 -3.38 5.80
N TYR A 115 16.84 -3.41 5.39
CA TYR A 115 16.45 -3.85 4.07
C TYR A 115 16.87 -2.84 3.01
N SER A 116 17.61 -3.34 2.03
CA SER A 116 17.99 -2.60 0.83
C SER A 116 17.36 -3.30 -0.37
N PRO A 117 16.38 -2.72 -1.04
CA PRO A 117 15.78 -3.33 -2.21
C PRO A 117 16.81 -3.47 -3.35
N PRO A 118 16.71 -4.53 -4.17
CA PRO A 118 17.58 -4.70 -5.34
C PRO A 118 17.51 -3.53 -6.31
N VAL A 119 16.34 -2.89 -6.37
CA VAL A 119 16.07 -1.71 -7.21
C VAL A 119 15.30 -0.68 -6.38
N SER A 120 15.71 0.57 -6.46
CA SER A 120 14.99 1.69 -5.83
C SER A 120 15.02 2.92 -6.72
N GLY A 121 13.95 3.70 -6.66
CA GLY A 121 13.86 5.01 -7.28
C GLY A 121 14.47 6.11 -6.41
N ILE A 122 14.47 7.31 -6.95
CA ILE A 122 14.90 8.55 -6.28
C ILE A 122 13.66 9.43 -6.11
N PRO A 123 13.24 9.74 -4.89
CA PRO A 123 12.09 10.59 -4.66
C PRO A 123 12.19 11.93 -5.40
N GLY A 124 11.10 12.32 -6.09
CA GLY A 124 11.03 13.57 -6.83
C GLY A 124 11.65 13.55 -8.24
N GLU A 125 12.28 12.45 -8.66
CA GLU A 125 12.77 12.33 -10.04
C GLU A 125 11.64 11.90 -10.99
N THR A 126 11.13 12.82 -11.78
CA THR A 126 9.95 12.63 -12.65
C THR A 126 10.30 12.04 -14.01
N THR A 127 10.92 10.84 -13.99
CA THR A 127 11.21 10.06 -15.19
C THR A 127 10.45 8.73 -15.18
N LEU A 128 10.15 8.19 -16.36
CA LEU A 128 9.51 6.87 -16.48
C LEU A 128 10.37 5.77 -15.86
N LYS A 129 11.67 5.85 -16.05
CA LYS A 129 12.61 4.92 -15.40
C LYS A 129 12.52 4.98 -13.89
N ASN A 130 12.42 6.16 -13.33
CA ASN A 130 12.30 6.33 -11.89
C ASN A 130 10.97 5.83 -11.36
N LEU A 131 9.86 6.06 -12.05
CA LEU A 131 8.57 5.47 -11.70
C LEU A 131 8.69 3.94 -11.59
N LEU A 132 9.26 3.28 -12.59
CA LEU A 132 9.39 1.83 -12.61
C LEU A 132 10.38 1.31 -11.57
N LYS A 133 11.49 2.00 -11.32
CA LYS A 133 12.41 1.69 -10.20
C LYS A 133 11.75 1.85 -8.85
N THR A 134 10.98 2.91 -8.66
CA THR A 134 10.17 3.14 -7.46
C THR A 134 9.16 2.01 -7.27
N ALA A 135 8.46 1.63 -8.33
CA ALA A 135 7.48 0.54 -8.29
C ALA A 135 8.11 -0.82 -7.92
N LEU A 136 9.37 -1.05 -8.24
CA LEU A 136 10.11 -2.26 -7.87
C LEU A 136 10.61 -2.27 -6.42
N ALA A 137 10.76 -1.10 -5.78
CA ALA A 137 11.35 -1.02 -4.45
C ALA A 137 10.62 -1.83 -3.35
N PRO A 138 9.27 -1.85 -3.27
CA PRO A 138 8.53 -2.63 -2.28
C PRO A 138 8.29 -4.09 -2.69
N VAL A 139 8.73 -4.50 -3.87
CA VAL A 139 8.60 -5.89 -4.33
C VAL A 139 9.32 -6.83 -3.37
N GLY A 140 8.66 -7.91 -3.01
CA GLY A 140 9.25 -8.96 -2.19
C GLY A 140 9.28 -8.68 -0.68
N THR A 141 8.74 -7.55 -0.22
CA THR A 141 8.72 -7.21 1.21
C THR A 141 7.41 -6.58 1.68
N THR A 142 6.49 -6.28 0.77
CA THR A 142 5.24 -5.58 1.11
C THR A 142 4.05 -6.46 0.82
N LEU A 143 3.39 -6.89 1.89
CA LEU A 143 2.22 -7.77 1.81
C LEU A 143 0.98 -7.01 1.32
N TYR A 144 0.05 -7.76 0.72
CA TYR A 144 -1.27 -7.24 0.44
C TYR A 144 -2.08 -7.10 1.74
N ILE A 145 -2.46 -5.89 2.06
CA ILE A 145 -3.38 -5.60 3.15
C ILE A 145 -4.59 -4.89 2.55
N TYR A 146 -5.78 -5.42 2.75
CA TYR A 146 -6.99 -4.77 2.28
C TYR A 146 -7.18 -3.41 2.96
N GLY A 147 -7.34 -2.35 2.17
CA GLY A 147 -7.36 -0.98 2.66
C GLY A 147 -5.98 -0.42 2.99
N GLY A 148 -4.91 -1.20 2.75
CA GLY A 148 -3.53 -0.74 2.95
C GLY A 148 -3.19 0.40 2.01
N GLY A 149 -2.75 1.52 2.59
CA GLY A 149 -2.51 2.77 1.86
C GLY A 149 -3.66 3.77 1.98
N TRP A 150 -4.80 3.37 2.51
CA TRP A 150 -5.88 4.24 2.92
C TRP A 150 -5.77 4.56 4.41
N ASP A 151 -6.28 5.69 4.83
CA ASP A 151 -6.50 5.86 6.25
C ASP A 151 -7.63 4.93 6.72
N TRP A 152 -7.65 4.66 8.02
CA TRP A 152 -8.62 3.74 8.61
C TRP A 152 -10.08 4.26 8.58
N GLN A 153 -10.31 5.50 8.19
CA GLN A 153 -11.63 6.09 7.94
C GLN A 153 -12.05 6.01 6.47
N ASP A 154 -11.22 5.47 5.58
CA ASP A 154 -11.39 5.51 4.12
C ASP A 154 -11.56 6.94 3.56
N ALA A 155 -10.86 7.90 4.17
CA ALA A 155 -11.01 9.31 3.84
C ALA A 155 -9.82 9.89 3.06
N GLY A 156 -8.84 9.08 2.68
CA GLY A 156 -7.67 9.54 1.93
C GLY A 156 -6.47 8.61 2.04
N SER A 157 -5.29 9.14 1.77
CA SER A 157 -4.05 8.38 1.84
C SER A 157 -3.54 8.27 3.26
N ALA A 158 -3.22 7.06 3.68
CA ALA A 158 -2.51 6.83 4.93
C ALA A 158 -1.10 7.43 4.91
N VAL A 159 -0.53 7.67 6.09
CA VAL A 159 0.82 8.23 6.21
C VAL A 159 1.87 7.36 5.51
N GLN A 160 1.68 6.04 5.49
CA GLN A 160 2.61 5.10 4.86
C GLN A 160 2.73 5.31 3.36
N THR A 161 1.66 5.70 2.67
CA THR A 161 1.70 6.00 1.23
C THR A 161 2.30 7.36 0.92
N ARG A 162 2.47 8.21 1.92
CA ARG A 162 3.12 9.51 1.85
C ARG A 162 4.50 9.52 2.50
N THR A 163 5.05 8.34 2.78
CA THR A 163 6.42 8.17 3.28
C THR A 163 7.36 7.93 2.11
N LEU A 164 8.50 8.59 2.11
CA LEU A 164 9.54 8.38 1.12
C LEU A 164 10.29 7.07 1.40
N GLY A 165 10.44 6.26 0.37
CA GLY A 165 11.07 4.95 0.49
C GLY A 165 10.14 3.86 1.04
N VAL A 166 10.68 2.65 1.13
CA VAL A 166 9.96 1.47 1.65
C VAL A 166 9.80 1.60 3.16
N SER A 167 8.57 1.49 3.64
CA SER A 167 8.29 1.57 5.07
C SER A 167 8.98 0.41 5.82
N PRO A 168 9.72 0.69 6.90
CA PRO A 168 10.26 -0.34 7.77
C PRO A 168 9.17 -1.26 8.36
N ASP A 169 7.97 -0.73 8.58
CA ASP A 169 6.85 -1.51 9.11
C ASP A 169 6.40 -2.61 8.13
N TRP A 170 6.44 -2.35 6.82
CA TRP A 170 6.11 -3.38 5.83
C TRP A 170 7.12 -4.52 5.85
N VAL A 171 8.41 -4.18 5.92
CA VAL A 171 9.49 -5.18 5.97
C VAL A 171 9.40 -6.01 7.26
N LYS A 172 9.26 -5.33 8.40
CA LYS A 172 9.11 -5.97 9.72
C LYS A 172 7.90 -6.90 9.76
N PHE A 173 6.78 -6.45 9.20
CA PHE A 173 5.55 -7.22 9.17
C PHE A 173 5.67 -8.46 8.27
N TYR A 174 6.30 -8.33 7.10
CA TYR A 174 6.62 -9.45 6.22
C TYR A 174 7.56 -10.46 6.89
N GLU A 175 8.60 -9.99 7.59
CA GLU A 175 9.56 -10.85 8.29
C GLU A 175 8.94 -11.59 9.48
N ALA A 176 8.05 -10.92 10.23
CA ALA A 176 7.41 -11.47 11.41
C ALA A 176 6.21 -12.38 11.09
N GLN A 177 5.67 -12.30 9.90
CA GLN A 177 4.50 -13.06 9.48
C GLN A 177 4.78 -14.55 9.48
N ASP A 178 3.86 -15.31 10.03
CA ASP A 178 3.87 -16.77 10.00
C ASP A 178 3.08 -17.34 8.80
N GLU A 179 3.08 -18.64 8.67
CA GLU A 179 2.36 -19.37 7.61
C GLU A 179 0.83 -19.32 7.73
N ASN A 180 0.31 -18.82 8.85
CA ASN A 180 -1.13 -18.67 9.07
C ASN A 180 -1.67 -17.33 8.56
N TYR A 181 -0.81 -16.50 8.00
CA TYR A 181 -1.24 -15.23 7.43
C TYR A 181 -2.31 -15.42 6.36
N THR A 182 -3.32 -14.57 6.41
CA THR A 182 -4.30 -14.41 5.34
C THR A 182 -4.65 -12.94 5.17
N TYR A 183 -4.73 -12.47 3.92
CA TYR A 183 -5.19 -11.12 3.61
C TYR A 183 -6.69 -10.96 3.83
N LYS A 184 -7.39 -12.08 3.83
CA LYS A 184 -8.84 -12.17 3.96
C LYS A 184 -9.17 -12.97 5.20
N ASP A 185 -10.22 -12.59 5.87
CA ASP A 185 -10.80 -13.39 6.92
C ASP A 185 -11.13 -14.80 6.40
N ALA A 186 -10.59 -15.81 7.05
CA ALA A 186 -10.78 -17.18 6.64
C ALA A 186 -12.25 -17.65 6.75
N ASP A 187 -13.01 -17.02 7.63
CA ASP A 187 -14.44 -17.25 7.80
C ASP A 187 -15.16 -15.91 7.74
N GLU A 188 -15.75 -15.61 6.60
CA GLU A 188 -16.53 -14.38 6.39
C GLU A 188 -17.64 -14.18 7.43
N ALA A 189 -18.08 -15.27 8.06
CA ALA A 189 -19.10 -15.23 9.12
C ALA A 189 -18.51 -14.96 10.51
N LYS A 190 -17.20 -15.13 10.70
CA LYS A 190 -16.52 -14.98 12.00
C LYS A 190 -15.10 -14.46 11.81
N PRO A 191 -14.95 -13.16 11.51
CA PRO A 191 -13.64 -12.57 11.40
C PRO A 191 -12.83 -12.79 12.70
N ASP A 192 -11.63 -13.34 12.56
CA ASP A 192 -10.65 -13.36 13.64
C ASP A 192 -9.64 -12.24 13.42
N PRO A 193 -9.80 -11.10 14.11
CA PRO A 193 -8.90 -9.96 13.95
C PRO A 193 -7.45 -10.28 14.33
N ALA A 194 -7.20 -11.34 15.07
CA ALA A 194 -5.85 -11.74 15.47
C ALA A 194 -5.09 -12.44 14.33
N ASN A 195 -5.80 -13.00 13.36
CA ASN A 195 -5.23 -13.80 12.28
C ASN A 195 -5.66 -13.35 10.88
N SER A 196 -6.39 -12.26 10.76
CA SER A 196 -6.88 -11.75 9.48
C SER A 196 -6.40 -10.32 9.24
N TYR A 197 -5.76 -10.12 8.10
CA TYR A 197 -5.35 -8.81 7.60
C TYR A 197 -6.37 -8.22 6.61
N TYR A 198 -7.52 -8.81 6.56
CA TYR A 198 -8.70 -8.34 5.85
C TYR A 198 -9.90 -8.33 6.80
N PRO A 199 -9.91 -7.45 7.81
CA PRO A 199 -11.04 -7.37 8.71
C PRO A 199 -12.29 -6.90 7.99
N TYR A 200 -13.37 -7.51 8.38
CA TYR A 200 -14.67 -7.27 7.80
C TYR A 200 -15.14 -5.83 8.10
N GLY A 201 -15.62 -5.13 7.09
CA GLY A 201 -16.39 -3.90 7.29
C GLY A 201 -15.59 -2.59 7.29
N GLY A 202 -14.68 -2.40 6.37
CA GLY A 202 -14.14 -1.07 6.04
C GLY A 202 -13.01 -0.55 6.93
N TYR A 203 -12.77 -1.15 8.07
CA TYR A 203 -11.64 -0.80 8.93
C TYR A 203 -10.69 -1.97 9.08
N ASN A 204 -9.42 -1.75 8.74
CA ASN A 204 -8.35 -2.71 8.91
C ASN A 204 -7.29 -2.13 9.87
N GLU A 205 -7.13 -2.73 11.05
CA GLU A 205 -6.12 -2.29 12.02
C GLU A 205 -4.67 -2.48 11.53
N TYR A 206 -4.47 -3.29 10.48
CA TYR A 206 -3.17 -3.53 9.85
C TYR A 206 -2.92 -2.67 8.61
N TYR A 207 -3.74 -1.66 8.33
CA TYR A 207 -3.62 -0.81 7.13
C TYR A 207 -2.21 -0.22 6.93
N TYR A 208 -1.44 -0.07 8.02
CA TYR A 208 -0.07 0.43 8.02
C TYR A 208 0.97 -0.63 7.62
N ALA A 209 0.62 -1.92 7.69
CA ALA A 209 1.55 -3.05 7.56
C ALA A 209 1.77 -3.50 6.11
N GLY A 210 1.07 -2.92 5.16
CA GLY A 210 1.19 -3.27 3.75
C GLY A 210 0.32 -2.39 2.87
N LEU A 211 0.18 -2.79 1.61
CA LEU A 211 -0.51 -2.00 0.59
C LEU A 211 -1.53 -2.83 -0.17
N ASP A 212 -2.71 -2.28 -0.42
CA ASP A 212 -3.59 -2.79 -1.47
C ASP A 212 -3.14 -2.30 -2.87
N CYS A 213 -3.89 -2.65 -3.91
CA CYS A 213 -3.52 -2.30 -5.28
C CYS A 213 -3.47 -0.79 -5.53
N SER A 214 -4.43 -0.05 -4.99
CA SER A 214 -4.51 1.41 -5.15
C SER A 214 -3.56 2.13 -4.19
N GLY A 215 -3.36 1.63 -2.99
CA GLY A 215 -2.37 2.11 -2.06
C GLY A 215 -0.95 1.98 -2.59
N TYR A 216 -0.63 0.84 -3.21
CA TYR A 216 0.65 0.62 -3.87
C TYR A 216 0.91 1.66 -4.98
N LEU A 217 -0.06 1.83 -5.88
CA LEU A 217 0.11 2.82 -6.94
C LEU A 217 0.19 4.24 -6.38
N GLY A 218 -0.60 4.56 -5.36
CA GLY A 218 -0.54 5.84 -4.68
C GLY A 218 0.84 6.14 -4.10
N TRP A 219 1.43 5.15 -3.42
CA TRP A 219 2.78 5.26 -2.89
C TRP A 219 3.84 5.43 -3.99
N VAL A 220 3.73 4.67 -5.09
CA VAL A 220 4.64 4.80 -6.25
C VAL A 220 4.61 6.22 -6.80
N LEU A 221 3.42 6.78 -7.00
CA LEU A 221 3.27 8.14 -7.51
C LEU A 221 3.80 9.18 -6.52
N TYR A 222 3.55 9.01 -5.22
CA TYR A 222 4.07 9.91 -4.20
C TYR A 222 5.60 9.96 -4.21
N ASN A 223 6.25 8.80 -4.24
CA ASN A 223 7.71 8.72 -4.29
C ASN A 223 8.29 9.21 -5.63
N THR A 224 7.54 9.11 -6.73
CA THR A 224 7.99 9.60 -8.03
C THR A 224 7.91 11.13 -8.13
N PHE A 225 6.82 11.73 -7.64
CA PHE A 225 6.55 13.16 -7.80
C PHE A 225 6.92 13.98 -6.56
N GLU A 226 7.00 13.36 -5.39
CA GLU A 226 7.29 14.00 -4.10
C GLU A 226 6.47 15.26 -3.85
N THR A 227 5.27 15.10 -3.30
CA THR A 227 4.44 16.25 -2.96
C THR A 227 4.91 16.89 -1.66
N GLU A 228 5.37 18.13 -1.71
CA GLU A 228 5.90 18.87 -0.56
C GLU A 228 4.92 18.97 0.61
N ASN A 229 3.63 18.98 0.35
CA ASN A 229 2.61 19.17 1.38
C ASN A 229 2.10 17.85 1.98
N GLY A 230 2.38 16.71 1.38
CA GLY A 230 2.04 15.38 1.92
C GLY A 230 0.56 15.09 2.18
N ASN A 231 -0.31 16.08 2.04
CA ASN A 231 -1.70 15.97 2.44
C ASN A 231 -2.56 15.23 1.43
N ASP A 232 -2.27 15.44 0.16
CA ASP A 232 -3.17 14.98 -0.88
C ASP A 232 -2.94 13.53 -1.28
N GLY A 233 -1.73 12.99 -1.13
CA GLY A 233 -1.41 11.65 -1.60
C GLY A 233 -2.03 11.33 -2.96
N TYR A 234 -1.79 10.15 -3.47
CA TYR A 234 -2.34 9.76 -4.77
C TYR A 234 -3.35 8.61 -4.69
N VAL A 235 -3.68 8.17 -3.48
CA VAL A 235 -4.61 7.06 -3.28
C VAL A 235 -6.02 7.44 -3.70
N GLY A 236 -6.71 6.51 -4.29
CA GLY A 236 -8.10 6.66 -4.71
C GLY A 236 -8.65 5.33 -5.20
N GLY A 237 -9.95 5.25 -5.47
CA GLY A 237 -10.59 4.02 -5.93
C GLY A 237 -9.89 3.44 -7.16
N SER A 238 -9.56 2.15 -7.12
CA SER A 238 -8.78 1.44 -8.15
C SER A 238 -9.40 1.52 -9.54
N THR A 239 -10.71 1.37 -9.65
CA THR A 239 -11.45 1.35 -10.92
C THR A 239 -11.27 2.63 -11.74
N GLY A 240 -11.22 3.79 -11.10
CA GLY A 240 -11.09 5.07 -11.79
C GLY A 240 -9.68 5.67 -11.76
N PHE A 241 -8.71 4.97 -11.26
CA PHE A 241 -7.37 5.51 -11.02
C PHE A 241 -6.71 6.02 -12.30
N ALA A 242 -6.66 5.20 -13.35
CA ALA A 242 -6.09 5.55 -14.66
C ALA A 242 -6.74 6.80 -15.27
N LYS A 243 -8.07 6.90 -15.20
CA LYS A 243 -8.80 8.06 -15.72
C LYS A 243 -8.47 9.35 -14.97
N ARG A 244 -8.28 9.29 -13.65
CA ARG A 244 -7.89 10.48 -12.85
C ARG A 244 -6.53 11.02 -13.22
N LEU A 245 -5.58 10.18 -13.62
CA LEU A 245 -4.26 10.64 -14.06
C LEU A 245 -4.35 11.43 -15.37
N SER A 246 -5.20 11.03 -16.30
CA SER A 246 -5.41 11.81 -17.52
C SER A 246 -6.07 13.17 -17.23
N ALA A 247 -6.95 13.24 -16.25
CA ALA A 247 -7.56 14.51 -15.82
C ALA A 247 -6.51 15.50 -15.22
N LYS A 248 -5.37 14.99 -14.72
CA LYS A 248 -4.22 15.83 -14.32
C LYS A 248 -3.39 16.35 -15.51
N GLY A 249 -3.69 15.92 -16.74
CA GLY A 249 -2.94 16.29 -17.92
C GLY A 249 -1.61 15.57 -18.09
N TRP A 250 -1.38 14.46 -17.38
CA TRP A 250 -0.12 13.73 -17.38
C TRP A 250 0.00 12.71 -18.51
N GLY A 251 -1.07 12.48 -19.26
CA GLY A 251 -1.10 11.54 -20.36
C GLY A 251 -2.51 11.27 -20.87
N GLU A 252 -2.66 10.19 -21.61
CA GLU A 252 -3.91 9.82 -22.29
C GLU A 252 -4.57 8.61 -21.63
N TRP A 253 -5.88 8.69 -21.48
CA TRP A 253 -6.71 7.57 -21.05
C TRP A 253 -7.57 7.04 -22.18
N THR A 254 -7.66 5.72 -22.29
CA THR A 254 -8.47 5.04 -23.31
C THR A 254 -9.08 3.74 -22.79
N GLN A 255 -10.20 3.37 -23.36
CA GLN A 255 -10.80 2.03 -23.22
C GLN A 255 -10.48 1.12 -24.43
N ASP A 256 -9.88 1.66 -25.46
CA ASP A 256 -9.39 0.88 -26.59
C ASP A 256 -7.97 0.38 -26.29
N ILE A 257 -7.91 -0.88 -25.86
CA ILE A 257 -6.66 -1.52 -25.41
C ILE A 257 -6.27 -2.72 -26.27
N LYS A 258 -7.04 -3.03 -27.32
CA LYS A 258 -6.73 -4.15 -28.22
C LYS A 258 -5.56 -3.81 -29.12
N ALA A 259 -4.77 -4.82 -29.41
CA ALA A 259 -3.69 -4.69 -30.38
C ALA A 259 -4.26 -4.33 -31.77
N PRO A 260 -3.64 -3.40 -32.50
CA PRO A 260 -3.99 -3.15 -33.88
C PRO A 260 -3.78 -4.41 -34.73
N ASP A 261 -4.57 -4.55 -35.78
CA ASP A 261 -4.44 -5.56 -36.84
C ASP A 261 -4.80 -7.01 -36.49
N GLY A 262 -5.66 -7.24 -35.51
CA GLY A 262 -6.20 -8.59 -35.25
C GLY A 262 -5.18 -9.57 -34.68
N ALA A 263 -4.04 -9.10 -34.19
CA ALA A 263 -3.15 -9.88 -33.33
C ALA A 263 -3.90 -10.29 -32.08
N ASN A 264 -3.74 -11.54 -31.66
CA ASN A 264 -4.26 -12.01 -30.39
C ASN A 264 -3.46 -11.35 -29.27
N GLY A 265 -3.94 -10.22 -28.74
CA GLY A 265 -3.25 -9.59 -27.62
C GLY A 265 -3.73 -8.19 -27.29
N TYR A 266 -3.12 -7.65 -26.27
CA TYR A 266 -3.31 -6.30 -25.78
C TYR A 266 -1.97 -5.57 -25.84
N THR A 267 -1.97 -4.35 -26.35
CA THR A 267 -0.73 -3.56 -26.43
C THR A 267 -0.63 -2.71 -25.18
N MET A 268 0.30 -3.06 -24.30
CA MET A 268 0.65 -2.31 -23.11
C MET A 268 2.10 -1.83 -23.22
N LYS A 269 2.31 -0.56 -22.98
CA LYS A 269 3.65 0.03 -22.92
C LYS A 269 4.21 -0.05 -21.50
N PRO A 270 5.53 -0.08 -21.31
CA PRO A 270 6.14 0.14 -20.01
C PRO A 270 5.67 1.43 -19.37
N GLY A 271 5.22 1.34 -18.12
CA GLY A 271 4.64 2.46 -17.35
C GLY A 271 3.15 2.69 -17.55
N ASP A 272 2.50 2.06 -18.50
CA ASP A 272 1.04 2.14 -18.61
C ASP A 272 0.38 1.71 -17.30
N ILE A 273 -0.67 2.43 -16.91
CA ILE A 273 -1.46 2.12 -15.72
C ILE A 273 -2.84 1.66 -16.18
N MET A 274 -3.19 0.45 -15.77
CA MET A 274 -4.49 -0.13 -16.11
C MET A 274 -5.37 -0.20 -14.88
N SER A 275 -6.55 0.38 -14.98
CA SER A 275 -7.63 0.24 -13.99
C SER A 275 -8.72 -0.68 -14.52
N ILE A 276 -9.08 -1.66 -13.73
CA ILE A 276 -10.23 -2.54 -13.94
C ILE A 276 -11.16 -2.48 -12.71
N ASN A 277 -12.28 -3.17 -12.76
CA ASN A 277 -13.19 -3.20 -11.62
C ASN A 277 -12.51 -3.82 -10.40
N GLY A 278 -12.29 -3.00 -9.36
CA GLY A 278 -11.70 -3.43 -8.10
C GLY A 278 -10.18 -3.65 -8.11
N HIS A 279 -9.48 -3.38 -9.23
CA HIS A 279 -8.03 -3.56 -9.27
C HIS A 279 -7.32 -2.52 -10.16
N VAL A 280 -6.04 -2.27 -9.85
CA VAL A 280 -5.16 -1.38 -10.63
C VAL A 280 -3.74 -1.93 -10.64
N TRP A 281 -3.02 -1.76 -11.76
CA TRP A 281 -1.67 -2.27 -11.94
C TRP A 281 -0.84 -1.44 -12.92
N ILE A 282 0.48 -1.61 -12.89
CA ILE A 282 1.46 -0.94 -13.75
C ILE A 282 2.03 -1.97 -14.73
N SER A 283 2.10 -1.62 -16.00
CA SER A 283 2.71 -2.47 -17.04
C SER A 283 4.22 -2.29 -17.10
N LEU A 284 4.93 -3.40 -17.31
CA LEU A 284 6.33 -3.41 -17.75
C LEU A 284 6.46 -3.65 -19.25
N GLY A 285 5.33 -3.81 -19.94
CA GLY A 285 5.23 -3.97 -21.40
C GLY A 285 4.65 -5.32 -21.82
N THR A 286 4.35 -5.41 -23.11
CA THR A 286 3.84 -6.60 -23.79
C THR A 286 5.00 -7.38 -24.40
N CYS A 287 5.04 -8.70 -24.20
CA CYS A 287 5.99 -9.63 -24.79
C CYS A 287 5.63 -9.98 -26.25
N GLU A 288 6.51 -10.68 -26.96
CA GLU A 288 6.30 -11.05 -28.36
C GLU A 288 5.10 -11.99 -28.57
N ASP A 289 4.82 -12.86 -27.59
CA ASP A 289 3.67 -13.76 -27.58
C ASP A 289 2.33 -13.09 -27.22
N GLY A 290 2.35 -11.78 -26.91
CA GLY A 290 1.20 -10.99 -26.51
C GLY A 290 0.88 -11.03 -25.01
N SER A 291 1.62 -11.80 -24.21
CA SER A 291 1.54 -11.78 -22.75
C SER A 291 2.13 -10.48 -22.18
N VAL A 292 1.76 -10.08 -20.96
CA VAL A 292 2.15 -8.78 -20.39
C VAL A 292 2.80 -8.97 -19.02
N VAL A 293 3.97 -8.37 -18.82
CA VAL A 293 4.61 -8.30 -17.50
C VAL A 293 4.06 -7.10 -16.74
N ILE A 294 3.68 -7.31 -15.49
CA ILE A 294 3.06 -6.28 -14.66
C ILE A 294 3.66 -6.20 -13.26
N LEU A 295 3.46 -5.04 -12.64
CA LEU A 295 3.69 -4.76 -11.22
C LEU A 295 2.37 -4.42 -10.55
N HIS A 296 2.05 -5.10 -9.47
CA HIS A 296 0.85 -4.81 -8.69
C HIS A 296 0.99 -5.30 -7.25
N SER A 297 0.12 -4.82 -6.37
CA SER A 297 -0.14 -5.46 -5.10
C SER A 297 -1.43 -6.27 -5.21
N THR A 298 -1.35 -7.58 -5.02
CA THR A 298 -2.48 -8.49 -5.18
C THR A 298 -2.44 -9.62 -4.17
N PRO A 299 -3.61 -10.06 -3.66
CA PRO A 299 -3.68 -11.32 -2.94
C PRO A 299 -3.35 -12.47 -3.86
N SER A 300 -2.58 -13.42 -3.38
CA SER A 300 -2.29 -14.67 -4.09
C SER A 300 -2.08 -15.80 -3.08
N PRO A 301 -2.34 -17.07 -3.45
CA PRO A 301 -1.99 -18.17 -2.59
C PRO A 301 -0.47 -18.29 -2.44
N SER A 302 -0.04 -18.67 -1.25
CA SER A 302 1.35 -19.06 -1.01
C SER A 302 1.66 -20.43 -1.62
N ARG A 303 2.91 -20.85 -1.55
CA ARG A 303 3.30 -22.23 -1.97
C ARG A 303 2.67 -23.32 -1.10
N SER A 304 2.18 -22.99 0.08
CA SER A 304 1.39 -23.86 0.95
C SER A 304 -0.12 -23.70 0.76
N ASP A 305 -0.57 -23.02 -0.31
CA ASP A 305 -1.97 -22.73 -0.63
C ASP A 305 -2.69 -21.82 0.41
N GLN A 306 -1.94 -21.22 1.31
CA GLN A 306 -2.49 -20.22 2.22
C GLN A 306 -2.68 -18.88 1.48
N PRO A 307 -3.78 -18.16 1.71
CA PRO A 307 -3.96 -16.83 1.16
C PRO A 307 -2.85 -15.88 1.61
N GLY A 308 -2.40 -15.02 0.72
CA GLY A 308 -1.33 -14.06 0.99
C GLY A 308 -1.01 -13.22 -0.22
N GLY A 309 0.28 -13.03 -0.51
CA GLY A 309 0.76 -12.22 -1.63
C GLY A 309 0.95 -10.76 -1.26
N GLY A 310 1.14 -9.93 -2.26
CA GLY A 310 1.39 -8.50 -2.10
C GLY A 310 2.05 -7.90 -3.34
N VAL A 311 3.02 -7.01 -3.13
CA VAL A 311 3.71 -6.34 -4.23
C VAL A 311 4.71 -7.27 -4.90
N GLN A 312 4.51 -7.53 -6.18
CA GLN A 312 5.34 -8.45 -6.94
C GLN A 312 5.34 -8.16 -8.44
N ILE A 313 6.34 -8.72 -9.14
CA ILE A 313 6.32 -8.85 -10.59
C ILE A 313 5.43 -10.05 -10.92
N SER A 314 4.48 -9.85 -11.83
CA SER A 314 3.50 -10.86 -12.23
C SER A 314 3.33 -10.88 -13.73
N ALA A 315 2.58 -11.84 -14.23
CA ALA A 315 2.30 -11.98 -15.65
C ALA A 315 0.80 -12.02 -15.93
N ILE A 316 0.39 -11.43 -17.04
CA ILE A 316 -0.92 -11.68 -17.65
C ILE A 316 -0.67 -12.57 -18.86
N GLY A 317 -1.24 -13.77 -18.83
CA GLY A 317 -1.03 -14.76 -19.90
C GLY A 317 -1.96 -15.96 -19.74
N LEU A 318 -1.95 -16.83 -20.75
CA LEU A 318 -2.84 -18.01 -20.78
C LEU A 318 -2.33 -19.16 -19.91
N ASP A 319 -1.02 -19.30 -19.82
CA ASP A 319 -0.36 -20.37 -19.08
C ASP A 319 1.02 -19.95 -18.57
N ARG A 320 1.71 -20.85 -17.88
CA ARG A 320 3.04 -20.58 -17.30
C ARG A 320 4.19 -20.69 -18.31
N ASP A 321 3.91 -21.08 -19.53
CA ASP A 321 4.88 -21.15 -20.61
C ASP A 321 4.95 -19.85 -21.42
N CYS A 322 4.07 -18.86 -21.12
CA CYS A 322 4.10 -17.57 -21.78
C CYS A 322 5.34 -16.75 -21.38
N ASP A 323 5.81 -15.91 -22.30
CA ASP A 323 7.04 -15.13 -22.14
C ASP A 323 7.03 -14.25 -20.90
N ALA A 324 5.89 -13.61 -20.60
CA ALA A 324 5.75 -12.75 -19.43
C ALA A 324 5.89 -13.52 -18.11
N TYR A 325 5.34 -14.75 -18.03
CA TYR A 325 5.48 -15.57 -16.83
C TYR A 325 6.91 -16.03 -16.62
N LEU A 326 7.56 -16.54 -17.68
CA LEU A 326 8.95 -16.98 -17.62
C LEU A 326 9.89 -15.84 -17.23
N LEU A 327 9.62 -14.65 -17.76
CA LEU A 327 10.40 -13.46 -17.41
C LEU A 327 10.19 -13.04 -15.94
N ALA A 328 8.94 -12.95 -15.48
CA ALA A 328 8.61 -12.64 -14.10
C ALA A 328 9.19 -13.69 -13.13
N ASP A 329 9.09 -14.97 -13.45
CA ASP A 329 9.60 -16.08 -12.64
C ASP A 329 11.12 -16.00 -12.48
N ARG A 330 11.85 -15.69 -13.56
CA ARG A 330 13.30 -15.47 -13.54
C ARG A 330 13.69 -14.33 -12.60
N TYR A 331 13.06 -13.15 -12.74
CA TYR A 331 13.40 -11.99 -11.93
C TYR A 331 12.99 -12.14 -10.45
N MET A 332 11.82 -12.72 -10.19
CA MET A 332 11.39 -12.97 -8.82
C MET A 332 12.28 -14.01 -8.12
N SER A 333 12.67 -15.08 -8.79
CA SER A 333 13.55 -16.11 -8.21
C SER A 333 14.98 -15.62 -8.00
N GLU A 334 15.49 -14.75 -8.89
CA GLU A 334 16.88 -14.26 -8.83
C GLU A 334 17.05 -13.13 -7.80
N TYR A 335 16.14 -12.15 -7.80
CA TYR A 335 16.32 -10.92 -7.03
C TYR A 335 15.49 -10.85 -5.74
N TYR A 336 14.47 -11.73 -5.59
CA TYR A 336 13.58 -11.77 -4.43
C TYR A 336 13.39 -13.22 -3.91
N PRO A 337 14.49 -13.95 -3.62
CA PRO A 337 14.42 -15.39 -3.33
C PRO A 337 13.57 -15.72 -2.11
N ASP A 338 13.58 -14.92 -1.06
CA ASP A 338 12.79 -15.17 0.15
C ASP A 338 11.28 -15.04 -0.11
N TRP A 339 10.90 -14.03 -0.89
CA TRP A 339 9.52 -13.91 -1.38
C TRP A 339 9.13 -15.07 -2.29
N TYR A 340 9.99 -15.39 -3.25
CA TYR A 340 9.76 -16.46 -4.21
C TYR A 340 9.65 -17.82 -3.54
N ALA A 341 10.38 -18.06 -2.44
CA ALA A 341 10.22 -19.27 -1.63
C ALA A 341 8.83 -19.39 -0.99
N ARG A 342 8.20 -18.26 -0.67
CA ARG A 342 6.87 -18.21 -0.02
C ARG A 342 5.73 -18.13 -1.05
N TYR A 343 5.85 -17.25 -2.03
CA TYR A 343 4.81 -16.95 -3.01
C TYR A 343 5.28 -17.27 -4.43
N PRO A 344 4.48 -18.00 -5.22
CA PRO A 344 4.74 -18.15 -6.66
C PRO A 344 4.46 -16.83 -7.38
N VAL A 345 5.04 -16.68 -8.57
CA VAL A 345 4.61 -15.62 -9.49
C VAL A 345 3.11 -15.76 -9.78
N HIS A 346 2.39 -14.67 -9.70
CA HIS A 346 0.97 -14.66 -9.98
C HIS A 346 0.74 -14.62 -11.49
N LEU A 347 0.08 -15.67 -12.02
CA LEU A 347 -0.38 -15.70 -13.40
C LEU A 347 -1.82 -15.17 -13.44
N CYS A 348 -1.97 -14.02 -14.05
CA CYS A 348 -3.24 -13.32 -14.19
C CYS A 348 -3.97 -13.76 -15.46
N ASP A 349 -5.24 -14.04 -15.32
CA ASP A 349 -6.12 -14.39 -16.42
C ASP A 349 -6.38 -13.16 -17.32
N PRO A 350 -6.03 -13.19 -18.63
CA PRO A 350 -6.26 -12.07 -19.53
C PRO A 350 -7.72 -11.63 -19.61
N GLU A 351 -8.68 -12.54 -19.53
CA GLU A 351 -10.10 -12.21 -19.56
C GLU A 351 -10.50 -11.35 -18.36
N LYS A 352 -9.89 -11.57 -17.18
CA LYS A 352 -10.17 -10.77 -15.98
C LYS A 352 -9.40 -9.45 -15.98
N TYR A 353 -8.15 -9.45 -16.44
CA TYR A 353 -7.27 -8.30 -16.33
C TYR A 353 -7.43 -7.27 -17.47
N PHE A 354 -8.07 -7.66 -18.57
CA PHE A 354 -8.39 -6.76 -19.68
C PHE A 354 -9.89 -6.57 -19.92
N THR A 355 -10.74 -7.14 -19.08
CA THR A 355 -12.18 -6.90 -19.11
C THR A 355 -12.58 -5.92 -18.03
N PHE A 356 -13.32 -4.91 -18.40
CA PHE A 356 -13.83 -3.91 -17.48
C PHE A 356 -15.23 -3.46 -17.89
N GLU A 357 -16.01 -3.08 -16.90
CA GLU A 357 -17.35 -2.54 -17.08
C GLU A 357 -17.39 -1.06 -16.67
N GLY A 358 -18.23 -0.31 -17.33
CA GLY A 358 -18.47 1.09 -17.01
C GLY A 358 -17.48 2.06 -17.66
N GLU A 359 -17.58 3.33 -17.28
CA GLU A 359 -16.93 4.46 -17.96
C GLU A 359 -15.57 4.88 -17.34
N ASN A 360 -15.15 4.25 -16.27
CA ASN A 360 -14.00 4.71 -15.49
C ASN A 360 -12.79 3.78 -15.59
N ALA A 361 -13.02 2.49 -15.82
CA ALA A 361 -11.94 1.53 -16.06
C ALA A 361 -11.30 1.74 -17.44
N GLY A 362 -10.01 1.46 -17.57
CA GLY A 362 -9.27 1.64 -18.81
C GLY A 362 -7.79 1.81 -18.58
N ARG A 363 -7.04 2.03 -19.66
CA ARG A 363 -5.59 2.23 -19.67
C ARG A 363 -5.26 3.72 -19.69
N PHE A 364 -4.26 4.09 -18.90
CA PHE A 364 -3.58 5.38 -18.96
C PHE A 364 -2.15 5.18 -19.48
N THR A 365 -1.75 5.97 -20.47
CA THR A 365 -0.39 6.02 -21.01
C THR A 365 0.22 7.39 -20.73
N TRP A 366 1.43 7.44 -20.18
CA TRP A 366 2.13 8.68 -19.87
C TRP A 366 2.48 9.48 -21.14
N SER A 367 2.27 10.79 -21.06
CA SER A 367 2.85 11.74 -22.00
C SER A 367 4.28 12.06 -21.57
N THR A 368 5.23 11.96 -22.51
CA THR A 368 6.63 12.32 -22.26
C THR A 368 6.86 13.84 -22.24
N ASP A 369 5.87 14.62 -22.63
CA ASP A 369 5.93 16.08 -22.67
C ASP A 369 5.34 16.71 -21.40
N THR A 370 4.27 16.12 -20.84
CA THR A 370 3.50 16.72 -19.74
C THR A 370 3.40 15.83 -18.50
N GLY A 371 3.79 14.57 -18.59
CA GLY A 371 3.80 13.59 -17.51
C GLY A 371 5.20 13.28 -17.02
N LEU A 372 5.66 12.07 -17.36
CA LEU A 372 7.01 11.61 -17.04
C LEU A 372 7.91 11.68 -18.28
N THR A 373 9.08 12.27 -18.15
CA THR A 373 10.07 12.22 -19.24
C THR A 373 10.60 10.79 -19.41
N ASP A 374 10.94 10.42 -20.65
CA ASP A 374 11.48 9.09 -20.98
C ASP A 374 12.80 9.17 -21.78
N PRO A 375 13.89 9.67 -21.16
CA PRO A 375 15.18 9.81 -21.83
C PRO A 375 15.82 8.46 -22.19
N ASP A 376 15.41 7.38 -21.54
CA ASP A 376 15.90 6.02 -21.82
C ASP A 376 15.08 5.31 -22.91
N GLY A 377 13.98 5.89 -23.39
CA GLY A 377 13.10 5.32 -24.42
C GLY A 377 12.41 4.03 -23.96
N LEU A 378 12.01 3.96 -22.69
CA LEU A 378 11.43 2.74 -22.11
C LEU A 378 10.08 2.40 -22.70
N GLN A 379 9.27 3.40 -23.08
CA GLN A 379 7.94 3.14 -23.65
C GLN A 379 7.95 2.32 -24.94
N ASP A 380 9.08 2.24 -25.61
CA ASP A 380 9.23 1.51 -26.88
C ASP A 380 10.09 0.25 -26.72
N ARG A 381 10.40 -0.17 -25.49
CA ARG A 381 11.19 -1.36 -25.21
C ARG A 381 10.34 -2.57 -24.87
N MET A 382 10.89 -3.75 -25.17
CA MET A 382 10.34 -5.02 -24.71
C MET A 382 10.55 -5.19 -23.19
N PRO A 383 9.68 -5.93 -22.48
CA PRO A 383 9.79 -6.14 -21.04
C PRO A 383 11.15 -6.66 -20.57
N GLU A 384 11.79 -7.52 -21.34
CA GLU A 384 13.11 -8.05 -21.03
C GLU A 384 14.18 -6.94 -20.98
N ASP A 385 14.18 -6.05 -21.97
CA ASP A 385 15.11 -4.91 -22.02
C ASP A 385 14.82 -3.90 -20.90
N VAL A 386 13.54 -3.68 -20.59
CA VAL A 386 13.10 -2.82 -19.47
C VAL A 386 13.65 -3.36 -18.16
N LEU A 387 13.38 -4.61 -17.84
CA LEU A 387 13.85 -5.24 -16.60
C LEU A 387 15.38 -5.27 -16.54
N ALA A 388 16.06 -5.66 -17.64
CA ALA A 388 17.52 -5.65 -17.70
C ALA A 388 18.12 -4.26 -17.45
N LEU A 389 17.43 -3.19 -17.83
CA LEU A 389 17.87 -1.80 -17.59
C LEU A 389 17.58 -1.35 -16.14
N LEU A 390 16.47 -1.79 -15.55
CA LEU A 390 16.08 -1.40 -14.20
C LEU A 390 16.92 -2.07 -13.11
N PHE A 391 17.38 -3.32 -13.34
CA PHE A 391 18.17 -4.12 -12.41
C PHE A 391 19.71 -3.97 -12.57
N ARG A 392 20.14 -3.00 -13.36
CA ARG A 392 21.55 -2.60 -13.46
C ARG A 392 21.88 -1.57 -12.40
#